data_064063d6c3f9257d3fda7f92775ad0b9
#
_entry.id   064063d6c3f9257d3fda7f92775ad0b9
#
_cell.length_a   1.000
_cell.length_b   1.000
_cell.length_c   1.000
_cell.angle_alpha   90.00
_cell.angle_beta   90.00
_cell.angle_gamma   90.00
#
_symmetry.space_group_name_H-M   'P 1'
#
loop_
_entity.id
_entity.type
_entity.pdbx_description
1 polymer ?
#
loop_
_entity_poly.entity_id
_entity_poly.type
_entity_poly.pdbx_seq_one_letter_code
_entity_poly.pdbx_strand_id
1 'polypeptide(L)'
;SVSMDPSLGKNRAGIVEDQFLYEQASFPECHGATIVELKNGDLVASFFGGTKERNPDCCIWVCRKPKGATEWSAPYLAADGVFSLDDPQAVLAGITAESTPADAGPVASTFKGDKFRARRKACWNPVLFQIPGGDLILFYKIGLKVADWSGWLVRSKDGGKTWSQREPLPKGFLGPIKNKPEYVDGRIICPSSTEGDGGWRIHFEI
;
A
#
# COMPACT_ATOMS: atom_id res chain seq x y z
N SER A 1 -12.49 14.32 12.11
CA SER A 1 -12.77 13.06 12.84
C SER A 1 -14.22 12.68 12.63
N VAL A 2 -14.49 11.70 11.81
CA VAL A 2 -15.80 11.06 11.76
C VAL A 2 -15.85 10.14 12.97
N SER A 3 -16.54 10.57 14.02
CA SER A 3 -16.94 9.71 15.13
C SER A 3 -17.89 8.66 14.58
N MET A 4 -17.43 7.44 14.37
CA MET A 4 -18.34 6.33 14.12
C MET A 4 -18.98 5.95 15.46
N ASP A 5 -20.31 5.84 15.44
CA ASP A 5 -21.08 5.38 16.59
C ASP A 5 -20.65 3.95 16.96
N PRO A 6 -20.09 3.73 18.17
CA PRO A 6 -19.63 2.40 18.59
C PRO A 6 -20.76 1.36 18.67
N SER A 7 -22.02 1.76 18.61
CA SER A 7 -23.18 0.86 18.65
C SER A 7 -23.51 0.23 17.30
N LEU A 8 -22.98 0.78 16.19
CA LEU A 8 -23.32 0.32 14.83
C LEU A 8 -22.76 -1.05 14.46
N GLY A 9 -21.74 -1.55 15.17
CA GLY A 9 -21.12 -2.86 14.90
C GLY A 9 -21.76 -4.03 15.63
N LYS A 10 -22.29 -3.81 16.81
CA LYS A 10 -22.63 -4.88 17.78
C LYS A 10 -23.86 -5.75 17.46
N ASN A 11 -24.65 -5.38 16.46
CA ASN A 11 -25.91 -6.09 16.13
C ASN A 11 -26.05 -6.48 14.66
N ARG A 12 -24.95 -6.51 13.88
CA ARG A 12 -24.99 -6.96 12.48
C ARG A 12 -24.63 -8.43 12.40
N ALA A 13 -25.52 -9.25 11.85
CA ALA A 13 -25.24 -10.65 11.56
C ALA A 13 -24.00 -10.76 10.66
N GLY A 14 -23.05 -11.63 11.08
CA GLY A 14 -21.80 -11.84 10.35
C GLY A 14 -20.59 -11.03 10.85
N ILE A 15 -20.77 -10.07 11.76
CA ILE A 15 -19.65 -9.40 12.42
C ILE A 15 -19.27 -10.20 13.67
N VAL A 16 -18.06 -10.73 13.69
CA VAL A 16 -17.50 -11.48 14.82
C VAL A 16 -16.74 -10.55 15.76
N GLU A 17 -15.99 -9.61 15.17
CA GLU A 17 -15.20 -8.62 15.90
C GLU A 17 -15.16 -7.32 15.11
N ASP A 18 -15.27 -6.18 15.81
CA ASP A 18 -15.15 -4.84 15.26
C ASP A 18 -14.12 -4.08 16.10
N GLN A 19 -13.00 -3.73 15.50
CA GLN A 19 -11.89 -3.06 16.17
C GLN A 19 -11.20 -2.06 15.22
N PHE A 20 -10.86 -0.88 15.74
CA PHE A 20 -9.98 0.03 15.01
C PHE A 20 -8.56 -0.55 14.87
N LEU A 21 -7.97 -0.40 13.70
CA LEU A 21 -6.55 -0.74 13.48
C LEU A 21 -5.62 0.15 14.29
N TYR A 22 -6.03 1.39 14.54
CA TYR A 22 -5.34 2.38 15.39
C TYR A 22 -6.31 3.49 15.77
N GLU A 23 -6.06 4.14 16.89
CA GLU A 23 -6.82 5.33 17.35
C GLU A 23 -6.06 6.63 17.01
N GLN A 24 -4.73 6.56 16.97
CA GLN A 24 -3.86 7.69 16.63
C GLN A 24 -2.82 7.28 15.60
N ALA A 25 -2.59 8.15 14.62
CA ALA A 25 -1.57 7.97 13.59
C ALA A 25 -0.77 9.26 13.38
N SER A 26 0.41 9.14 12.78
CA SER A 26 1.27 10.26 12.39
C SER A 26 0.79 10.99 11.13
N PHE A 27 -0.35 10.59 10.58
CA PHE A 27 -0.95 11.14 9.36
C PHE A 27 -2.47 11.36 9.55
N PRO A 28 -3.05 12.42 8.93
CA PRO A 28 -4.46 12.81 9.14
C PRO A 28 -5.49 11.92 8.44
N GLU A 29 -5.17 11.37 7.26
CA GLU A 29 -6.12 10.60 6.45
C GLU A 29 -5.53 9.26 6.00
N CYS A 30 -6.39 8.23 5.94
CA CYS A 30 -6.05 6.92 5.41
C CYS A 30 -7.20 6.35 4.59
N HIS A 31 -6.86 5.50 3.59
CA HIS A 31 -7.81 4.89 2.67
C HIS A 31 -7.34 3.50 2.22
N GLY A 32 -8.26 2.74 1.62
CA GLY A 32 -7.97 1.54 0.85
C GLY A 32 -7.31 0.41 1.64
N ALA A 33 -7.94 -0.01 2.75
CA ALA A 33 -7.41 -1.09 3.58
C ALA A 33 -7.48 -2.48 2.91
N THR A 34 -6.48 -3.30 3.20
CA THR A 34 -6.38 -4.72 2.85
C THR A 34 -5.91 -5.50 4.07
N ILE A 35 -6.30 -6.77 4.18
CA ILE A 35 -5.95 -7.64 5.30
C ILE A 35 -5.66 -9.05 4.82
N VAL A 36 -4.70 -9.72 5.46
CA VAL A 36 -4.45 -11.16 5.32
C VAL A 36 -4.28 -11.82 6.67
N GLU A 37 -4.68 -13.08 6.77
CA GLU A 37 -4.29 -13.98 7.84
C GLU A 37 -3.11 -14.83 7.38
N LEU A 38 -2.05 -14.86 8.16
CA LEU A 38 -0.88 -15.69 7.92
C LEU A 38 -1.13 -17.11 8.43
N LYS A 39 -0.34 -18.08 7.93
CA LYS A 39 -0.45 -19.49 8.32
C LYS A 39 -0.36 -19.72 9.85
N ASN A 40 0.39 -18.89 10.56
CA ASN A 40 0.52 -18.94 12.03
C ASN A 40 -0.66 -18.28 12.78
N GLY A 41 -1.63 -17.72 12.06
CA GLY A 41 -2.80 -17.04 12.62
C GLY A 41 -2.59 -15.55 12.96
N ASP A 42 -1.42 -14.97 12.65
CA ASP A 42 -1.22 -13.53 12.74
C ASP A 42 -2.02 -12.82 11.64
N LEU A 43 -2.56 -11.65 11.95
CA LEU A 43 -3.19 -10.77 10.97
C LEU A 43 -2.23 -9.66 10.58
N VAL A 44 -2.22 -9.34 9.30
CA VAL A 44 -1.49 -8.19 8.73
C VAL A 44 -2.47 -7.35 7.93
N ALA A 45 -2.54 -6.05 8.22
CA ALA A 45 -3.35 -5.09 7.52
C ALA A 45 -2.46 -4.01 6.90
N SER A 46 -2.85 -3.51 5.73
CA SER A 46 -2.16 -2.41 5.07
C SER A 46 -3.17 -1.41 4.50
N PHE A 47 -2.77 -0.16 4.42
CA PHE A 47 -3.55 0.94 3.89
C PHE A 47 -2.60 2.04 3.40
N PHE A 48 -3.09 3.00 2.63
CA PHE A 48 -2.32 4.19 2.31
C PHE A 48 -2.83 5.39 3.10
N GLY A 49 -1.94 6.28 3.47
CA GLY A 49 -2.27 7.46 4.26
C GLY A 49 -1.19 8.52 4.21
N GLY A 50 -1.63 9.76 4.43
CA GLY A 50 -0.82 10.98 4.43
C GLY A 50 -1.62 12.16 4.94
N THR A 51 -1.26 13.37 4.55
CA THR A 51 -1.98 14.60 4.94
C THR A 51 -3.42 14.59 4.41
N LYS A 52 -3.58 14.18 3.17
CA LYS A 52 -4.85 14.06 2.46
C LYS A 52 -4.69 13.09 1.30
N GLU A 53 -5.77 12.42 0.92
CA GLU A 53 -5.79 11.61 -0.29
C GLU A 53 -5.26 12.41 -1.49
N ARG A 54 -4.43 11.79 -2.33
CA ARG A 54 -3.72 12.36 -3.49
C ARG A 54 -2.52 13.23 -3.18
N ASN A 55 -2.29 13.60 -1.92
CA ASN A 55 -1.08 14.34 -1.59
C ASN A 55 0.16 13.47 -1.81
N PRO A 56 1.25 14.05 -2.31
CA PRO A 56 2.50 13.31 -2.57
C PRO A 56 3.10 12.64 -1.34
N ASP A 57 2.69 13.04 -0.13
CA ASP A 57 3.13 12.45 1.13
C ASP A 57 2.35 11.18 1.53
N CYS A 58 1.37 10.74 0.74
CA CYS A 58 0.71 9.45 0.96
C CYS A 58 1.70 8.31 0.78
N CYS A 59 1.83 7.49 1.83
CA CYS A 59 2.70 6.32 1.93
C CYS A 59 1.90 5.06 2.19
N ILE A 60 2.54 3.90 2.14
CA ILE A 60 1.95 2.61 2.49
C ILE A 60 2.32 2.25 3.91
N TRP A 61 1.32 2.01 4.73
CA TRP A 61 1.42 1.69 6.15
C TRP A 61 0.95 0.27 6.42
N VAL A 62 1.49 -0.34 7.47
CA VAL A 62 1.15 -1.69 7.91
C VAL A 62 0.91 -1.70 9.41
N CYS A 63 -0.10 -2.47 9.82
CA CYS A 63 -0.35 -2.88 11.20
C CYS A 63 -0.32 -4.41 11.27
N ARG A 64 0.08 -4.95 12.43
CA ARG A 64 0.06 -6.38 12.71
C ARG A 64 -0.69 -6.66 13.98
N LYS A 65 -1.43 -7.79 13.99
CA LYS A 65 -2.06 -8.34 15.19
C LYS A 65 -1.62 -9.79 15.33
N PRO A 66 -0.64 -10.09 16.21
CA PRO A 66 -0.23 -11.45 16.47
C PRO A 66 -1.39 -12.31 16.94
N LYS A 67 -1.37 -13.59 16.62
CA LYS A 67 -2.38 -14.56 17.10
C LYS A 67 -2.48 -14.50 18.62
N GLY A 68 -3.70 -14.33 19.12
CA GLY A 68 -3.97 -14.21 20.56
C GLY A 68 -3.74 -12.82 21.15
N ALA A 69 -3.20 -11.86 20.38
CA ALA A 69 -3.15 -10.47 20.81
C ALA A 69 -4.56 -9.85 20.79
N THR A 70 -4.82 -8.95 21.73
CA THR A 70 -6.09 -8.21 21.81
C THR A 70 -6.08 -6.99 20.92
N GLU A 71 -4.88 -6.47 20.56
CA GLU A 71 -4.72 -5.19 19.89
C GLU A 71 -3.81 -5.27 18.69
N TRP A 72 -4.03 -4.37 17.73
CA TRP A 72 -3.14 -4.12 16.61
C TRP A 72 -1.89 -3.35 17.05
N SER A 73 -0.79 -3.56 16.37
CA SER A 73 0.38 -2.69 16.50
C SER A 73 0.05 -1.27 16.03
N ALA A 74 0.83 -0.28 16.49
CA ALA A 74 0.85 1.02 15.84
C ALA A 74 1.21 0.88 14.34
N PRO A 75 0.69 1.76 13.46
CA PRO A 75 1.07 1.78 12.06
C PRO A 75 2.57 2.05 11.90
N TYR A 76 3.22 1.32 11.00
CA TYR A 76 4.60 1.58 10.59
C TYR A 76 4.72 1.63 9.07
N LEU A 77 5.71 2.38 8.58
CA LEU A 77 5.93 2.61 7.17
C LEU A 77 6.45 1.33 6.49
N ALA A 78 5.74 0.85 5.49
CA ALA A 78 6.15 -0.28 4.65
C ALA A 78 6.78 0.17 3.32
N ALA A 79 6.23 1.21 2.70
CA ALA A 79 6.74 1.75 1.45
C ALA A 79 6.36 3.23 1.29
N ASP A 80 7.15 3.95 0.53
CA ASP A 80 6.90 5.33 0.14
C ASP A 80 7.10 5.54 -1.37
N GLY A 81 6.74 6.70 -1.87
CA GLY A 81 6.93 7.11 -3.27
C GLY A 81 8.13 8.04 -3.48
N VAL A 82 9.14 7.97 -2.62
CA VAL A 82 10.32 8.82 -2.67
C VAL A 82 11.42 8.20 -3.55
N PHE A 83 11.96 8.98 -4.47
CA PHE A 83 13.05 8.59 -5.35
C PHE A 83 14.12 9.68 -5.40
N SER A 84 15.40 9.29 -5.44
CA SER A 84 16.44 10.18 -5.94
C SER A 84 16.23 10.45 -7.43
N LEU A 85 16.53 11.64 -7.89
CA LEU A 85 16.54 11.95 -9.34
C LEU A 85 17.60 11.12 -10.10
N ASP A 86 18.57 10.56 -9.39
CA ASP A 86 19.60 9.68 -9.95
C ASP A 86 19.20 8.19 -9.93
N ASP A 87 18.06 7.86 -9.31
CA ASP A 87 17.56 6.48 -9.28
C ASP A 87 17.00 6.10 -10.68
N PRO A 88 17.52 5.08 -11.34
CA PRO A 88 17.00 4.66 -12.64
C PRO A 88 15.53 4.22 -12.59
N GLN A 89 15.01 3.84 -11.43
CA GLN A 89 13.61 3.50 -11.25
C GLN A 89 12.69 4.73 -11.17
N ALA A 90 13.24 5.93 -10.94
CA ALA A 90 12.46 7.19 -10.86
C ALA A 90 11.64 7.43 -12.13
N VAL A 91 12.18 7.10 -13.29
CA VAL A 91 11.49 7.24 -14.58
C VAL A 91 10.25 6.35 -14.66
N LEU A 92 10.30 5.14 -14.09
CA LEU A 92 9.16 4.20 -14.07
C LEU A 92 8.00 4.73 -13.23
N ALA A 93 8.31 5.48 -12.18
CA ALA A 93 7.33 6.17 -11.35
C ALA A 93 6.92 7.56 -11.92
N GLY A 94 7.45 7.93 -13.08
CA GLY A 94 7.23 9.25 -13.68
C GLY A 94 7.74 10.41 -12.83
N ILE A 95 8.79 10.16 -12.03
CA ILE A 95 9.46 11.19 -11.22
C ILE A 95 10.33 12.05 -12.11
N THR A 96 10.21 13.36 -11.97
CA THR A 96 11.01 14.37 -12.68
C THR A 96 11.52 15.43 -11.70
N ALA A 97 12.36 16.35 -12.16
CA ALA A 97 12.83 17.47 -11.35
C ALA A 97 11.68 18.36 -10.84
N GLU A 98 10.58 18.45 -11.58
CA GLU A 98 9.37 19.21 -11.24
C GLU A 98 8.43 18.47 -10.29
N SER A 99 8.69 17.20 -10.01
CA SER A 99 7.93 16.43 -8.99
C SER A 99 8.13 17.03 -7.60
N THR A 100 7.19 16.80 -6.71
CA THR A 100 7.21 17.34 -5.35
C THR A 100 8.49 16.95 -4.61
N PRO A 101 9.20 17.90 -3.95
CA PRO A 101 10.34 17.59 -3.10
C PRO A 101 9.98 16.58 -2.00
N ALA A 102 10.93 15.74 -1.63
CA ALA A 102 10.69 14.63 -0.69
C ALA A 102 10.39 15.08 0.75
N ASP A 103 10.83 16.27 1.12
CA ASP A 103 10.62 16.87 2.44
C ASP A 103 9.30 17.66 2.54
N ALA A 104 8.51 17.75 1.46
CA ALA A 104 7.22 18.41 1.48
C ALA A 104 6.18 17.56 2.25
N GLY A 105 5.41 18.23 3.11
CA GLY A 105 4.32 17.63 3.88
C GLY A 105 4.73 17.06 5.25
N PRO A 106 3.75 16.75 6.11
CA PRO A 106 3.99 16.37 7.50
C PRO A 106 4.44 14.92 7.70
N VAL A 107 4.26 14.05 6.69
CA VAL A 107 4.70 12.66 6.76
C VAL A 107 6.15 12.58 6.33
N ALA A 108 7.05 12.36 7.30
CA ALA A 108 8.48 12.24 7.05
C ALA A 108 8.79 10.99 6.21
N SER A 109 9.59 11.17 5.17
CA SER A 109 10.17 10.07 4.41
C SER A 109 11.32 9.43 5.22
N THR A 110 11.45 8.09 5.11
CA THR A 110 12.60 7.36 5.62
C THR A 110 13.83 7.45 4.70
N PHE A 111 13.74 8.19 3.61
CA PHE A 111 14.80 8.35 2.63
C PHE A 111 16.07 8.93 3.26
N LYS A 112 17.18 8.21 3.12
CA LYS A 112 18.48 8.56 3.73
C LYS A 112 19.46 9.25 2.78
N GLY A 113 19.08 9.40 1.49
CA GLY A 113 19.90 10.06 0.47
C GLY A 113 19.84 11.58 0.53
N ASP A 114 20.40 12.23 -0.51
CA ASP A 114 20.34 13.69 -0.67
C ASP A 114 18.90 14.15 -0.91
N LYS A 115 18.29 14.77 0.10
CA LYS A 115 16.91 15.24 0.06
C LYS A 115 16.68 16.35 -0.97
N PHE A 116 17.69 17.14 -1.33
CA PHE A 116 17.59 18.16 -2.37
C PHE A 116 17.36 17.55 -3.76
N ARG A 117 17.89 16.34 -3.98
CA ARG A 117 17.69 15.56 -5.21
C ARG A 117 16.59 14.52 -5.12
N ALA A 118 15.91 14.43 -4.00
CA ALA A 118 14.81 13.51 -3.81
C ALA A 118 13.47 14.16 -4.15
N ARG A 119 12.61 13.38 -4.83
CA ARG A 119 11.24 13.76 -5.21
C ARG A 119 10.28 12.67 -4.81
N ARG A 120 9.01 13.02 -4.69
CA ARG A 120 7.99 12.06 -4.26
C ARG A 120 6.68 12.19 -5.03
N LYS A 121 5.97 11.07 -5.13
CA LYS A 121 4.59 10.97 -5.55
C LYS A 121 3.79 10.13 -4.56
N ALA A 122 2.47 10.29 -4.56
CA ALA A 122 1.59 9.52 -3.70
C ALA A 122 1.65 8.03 -3.99
N CYS A 123 1.56 7.22 -2.91
CA CYS A 123 1.29 5.80 -2.98
C CYS A 123 -0.21 5.54 -2.83
N TRP A 124 -0.69 4.44 -3.47
CA TRP A 124 -2.11 4.14 -3.59
C TRP A 124 -2.40 2.65 -3.46
N ASN A 125 -3.63 2.33 -3.03
CA ASN A 125 -4.30 1.04 -3.10
C ASN A 125 -3.37 -0.16 -2.83
N PRO A 126 -2.91 -0.37 -1.60
CA PRO A 126 -2.15 -1.56 -1.25
C PRO A 126 -3.04 -2.82 -1.35
N VAL A 127 -2.45 -3.91 -1.79
CA VAL A 127 -3.05 -5.24 -1.72
C VAL A 127 -2.04 -6.22 -1.15
N LEU A 128 -2.34 -6.80 0.00
CA LEU A 128 -1.56 -7.86 0.61
C LEU A 128 -1.90 -9.22 0.00
N PHE A 129 -0.89 -10.00 -0.28
CA PHE A 129 -1.04 -11.36 -0.77
C PHE A 129 0.03 -12.29 -0.19
N GLN A 130 -0.39 -13.35 0.51
CA GLN A 130 0.50 -14.38 1.02
C GLN A 130 0.68 -15.47 -0.03
N ILE A 131 1.87 -15.62 -0.58
CA ILE A 131 2.21 -16.75 -1.44
C ILE A 131 2.17 -18.01 -0.58
N PRO A 132 1.46 -19.09 -0.99
CA PRO A 132 1.46 -20.34 -0.25
C PRO A 132 2.88 -20.88 -0.05
N GLY A 133 3.33 -20.98 1.21
CA GLY A 133 4.70 -21.44 1.54
C GLY A 133 5.82 -20.47 1.16
N GLY A 134 5.51 -19.23 0.78
CA GLY A 134 6.46 -18.23 0.31
C GLY A 134 6.34 -16.89 1.03
N ASP A 135 6.81 -15.84 0.36
CA ASP A 135 6.83 -14.47 0.88
C ASP A 135 5.42 -13.87 1.00
N LEU A 136 5.25 -12.96 1.93
CA LEU A 136 4.13 -12.03 1.95
C LEU A 136 4.44 -10.87 1.01
N ILE A 137 3.59 -10.65 0.03
CA ILE A 137 3.74 -9.56 -0.96
C ILE A 137 2.77 -8.44 -0.65
N LEU A 138 3.25 -7.21 -0.77
CA LEU A 138 2.46 -6.00 -0.69
C LEU A 138 2.58 -5.26 -2.02
N PHE A 139 1.54 -5.35 -2.84
CA PHE A 139 1.40 -4.59 -4.08
C PHE A 139 0.87 -3.20 -3.79
N TYR A 140 1.35 -2.21 -4.52
CA TYR A 140 0.85 -0.82 -4.42
C TYR A 140 1.14 -0.05 -5.72
N LYS A 141 0.65 1.18 -5.81
CA LYS A 141 0.81 2.03 -6.98
C LYS A 141 1.48 3.33 -6.57
N ILE A 142 2.19 3.93 -7.50
CA ILE A 142 2.79 5.26 -7.36
C ILE A 142 2.34 6.12 -8.53
N GLY A 143 1.86 7.33 -8.26
CA GLY A 143 1.45 8.30 -9.27
C GLY A 143 0.70 9.49 -8.68
N LEU A 144 0.39 10.50 -9.51
CA LEU A 144 -0.42 11.66 -9.11
C LEU A 144 -1.92 11.39 -9.25
N LYS A 145 -2.31 10.64 -10.27
CA LYS A 145 -3.68 10.26 -10.60
C LYS A 145 -3.70 8.86 -11.21
N VAL A 146 -4.87 8.26 -11.27
CA VAL A 146 -5.06 6.88 -11.76
C VAL A 146 -4.43 6.65 -13.14
N ALA A 147 -4.54 7.61 -14.06
CA ALA A 147 -4.03 7.49 -15.42
C ALA A 147 -2.50 7.41 -15.53
N ASP A 148 -1.77 7.87 -14.51
CA ASP A 148 -0.30 7.85 -14.45
C ASP A 148 0.26 6.92 -13.37
N TRP A 149 -0.55 6.00 -12.85
CA TRP A 149 -0.09 4.98 -11.92
C TRP A 149 0.92 4.02 -12.55
N SER A 150 1.94 3.71 -11.80
CA SER A 150 2.84 2.58 -12.02
C SER A 150 2.68 1.56 -10.90
N GLY A 151 2.86 0.29 -11.23
CA GLY A 151 2.72 -0.82 -10.28
C GLY A 151 4.05 -1.14 -9.60
N TRP A 152 3.99 -1.43 -8.29
CA TRP A 152 5.14 -1.74 -7.44
C TRP A 152 4.79 -2.82 -6.44
N LEU A 153 5.81 -3.46 -5.89
CA LEU A 153 5.67 -4.37 -4.77
C LEU A 153 6.87 -4.28 -3.81
N VAL A 154 6.63 -4.69 -2.59
CA VAL A 154 7.65 -5.04 -1.59
C VAL A 154 7.34 -6.43 -1.04
N ARG A 155 8.37 -7.14 -0.55
CA ARG A 155 8.29 -8.50 -0.02
C ARG A 155 8.65 -8.53 1.45
N SER A 156 7.98 -9.39 2.19
CA SER A 156 8.33 -9.73 3.57
C SER A 156 8.51 -11.23 3.73
N LYS A 157 9.64 -11.61 4.35
CA LYS A 157 9.96 -13.00 4.71
C LYS A 157 9.63 -13.33 6.16
N ASP A 158 9.23 -12.35 6.93
CA ASP A 158 9.04 -12.42 8.39
C ASP A 158 7.61 -12.07 8.84
N GLY A 159 6.64 -12.27 7.96
CA GLY A 159 5.23 -12.04 8.26
C GLY A 159 4.87 -10.55 8.38
N GLY A 160 5.49 -9.70 7.57
CA GLY A 160 5.20 -8.28 7.51
C GLY A 160 5.89 -7.44 8.59
N LYS A 161 6.88 -7.98 9.31
CA LYS A 161 7.67 -7.20 10.28
C LYS A 161 8.65 -6.27 9.59
N THR A 162 9.30 -6.77 8.54
CA THR A 162 10.21 -6.00 7.68
C THR A 162 9.88 -6.23 6.21
N TRP A 163 10.23 -5.26 5.38
CA TRP A 163 9.94 -5.25 3.95
C TRP A 163 11.22 -5.03 3.14
N SER A 164 11.28 -5.66 1.97
CA SER A 164 12.37 -5.49 1.02
C SER A 164 12.40 -4.07 0.42
N GLN A 165 13.44 -3.78 -0.33
CA GLN A 165 13.39 -2.67 -1.27
C GLN A 165 12.25 -2.89 -2.27
N ARG A 166 11.71 -1.78 -2.82
CA ARG A 166 10.66 -1.83 -3.82
C ARG A 166 11.13 -2.47 -5.11
N GLU A 167 10.22 -3.18 -5.75
CA GLU A 167 10.41 -3.78 -7.06
C GLU A 167 9.35 -3.21 -8.01
N PRO A 168 9.73 -2.69 -9.18
CA PRO A 168 8.75 -2.26 -10.17
C PRO A 168 8.09 -3.46 -10.83
N LEU A 169 6.79 -3.38 -11.10
CA LEU A 169 6.13 -4.27 -12.04
C LEU A 169 6.53 -3.89 -13.48
N PRO A 170 6.42 -4.81 -14.44
CA PRO A 170 6.66 -4.49 -15.85
C PRO A 170 5.83 -3.29 -16.30
N LYS A 171 6.35 -2.50 -17.24
CA LYS A 171 5.65 -1.32 -17.77
C LYS A 171 4.27 -1.71 -18.28
N GLY A 172 3.25 -0.98 -17.85
CA GLY A 172 1.84 -1.24 -18.20
C GLY A 172 1.11 -2.20 -17.27
N PHE A 173 1.82 -2.83 -16.31
CA PHE A 173 1.24 -3.67 -15.29
C PHE A 173 1.07 -2.87 -14.00
N LEU A 174 -0.14 -2.88 -13.42
CA LEU A 174 -0.44 -2.21 -12.16
C LEU A 174 -0.48 -3.16 -10.96
N GLY A 175 -0.56 -4.46 -11.21
CA GLY A 175 -0.87 -5.44 -10.19
C GLY A 175 -2.35 -5.37 -9.74
N PRO A 176 -2.71 -6.03 -8.65
CA PRO A 176 -4.08 -6.02 -8.16
C PRO A 176 -4.46 -4.61 -7.69
N ILE A 177 -5.66 -4.14 -8.06
CA ILE A 177 -6.13 -2.79 -7.70
C ILE A 177 -6.84 -2.78 -6.34
N LYS A 178 -7.79 -3.70 -6.14
CA LYS A 178 -8.56 -3.87 -4.90
C LYS A 178 -8.69 -5.32 -4.48
N ASN A 179 -9.01 -6.20 -5.44
CA ASN A 179 -9.25 -7.60 -5.18
C ASN A 179 -7.92 -8.34 -5.00
N LYS A 180 -7.95 -9.38 -4.17
CA LYS A 180 -6.76 -10.21 -3.94
C LYS A 180 -6.43 -11.02 -5.19
N PRO A 181 -5.12 -11.21 -5.47
CA PRO A 181 -4.68 -12.16 -6.48
C PRO A 181 -5.09 -13.59 -6.14
N GLU A 182 -5.14 -14.42 -7.19
CA GLU A 182 -5.23 -15.86 -7.07
C GLU A 182 -3.89 -16.51 -7.38
N TYR A 183 -3.58 -17.61 -6.71
CA TYR A 183 -2.37 -18.39 -6.96
C TYR A 183 -2.72 -19.70 -7.64
N VAL A 184 -2.39 -19.82 -8.92
CA VAL A 184 -2.74 -20.98 -9.77
C VAL A 184 -1.51 -21.47 -10.51
N ASP A 185 -1.17 -22.74 -10.36
CA ASP A 185 -0.06 -23.39 -11.08
C ASP A 185 1.27 -22.63 -11.03
N GLY A 186 1.63 -22.12 -9.85
CA GLY A 186 2.88 -21.38 -9.64
C GLY A 186 2.87 -19.91 -10.12
N ARG A 187 1.72 -19.41 -10.57
CA ARG A 187 1.54 -18.05 -11.07
C ARG A 187 0.62 -17.25 -10.18
N ILE A 188 0.88 -15.96 -10.08
CA ILE A 188 0.00 -14.99 -9.41
C ILE A 188 -0.84 -14.31 -10.48
N ILE A 189 -2.16 -14.51 -10.42
CA ILE A 189 -3.12 -13.89 -11.34
C ILE A 189 -3.73 -12.69 -10.63
N CYS A 190 -3.46 -11.49 -11.13
CA CYS A 190 -3.90 -10.24 -10.54
C CYS A 190 -5.10 -9.67 -11.30
N PRO A 191 -6.26 -9.48 -10.65
CA PRO A 191 -7.33 -8.68 -11.23
C PRO A 191 -6.89 -7.21 -11.29
N SER A 192 -6.89 -6.64 -12.47
CA SER A 192 -6.44 -5.27 -12.73
C SER A 192 -7.44 -4.49 -13.57
N SER A 193 -7.30 -3.18 -13.59
CA SER A 193 -8.09 -2.30 -14.44
C SER A 193 -7.25 -1.13 -14.92
N THR A 194 -7.56 -0.65 -16.10
CA THR A 194 -6.97 0.56 -16.67
C THR A 194 -8.06 1.56 -17.01
N GLU A 195 -7.75 2.83 -16.84
CA GLU A 195 -8.55 3.97 -17.28
C GLU A 195 -7.85 4.64 -18.47
N GLY A 196 -8.60 4.95 -19.50
CA GLY A 196 -8.10 5.63 -20.70
C GLY A 196 -9.22 6.33 -21.45
N ASP A 197 -8.92 6.95 -22.59
CA ASP A 197 -9.85 7.71 -23.41
C ASP A 197 -11.08 6.89 -23.88
N GLY A 198 -10.99 5.56 -23.85
CA GLY A 198 -12.08 4.62 -24.13
C GLY A 198 -12.88 4.14 -22.92
N GLY A 199 -12.67 4.74 -21.73
CA GLY A 199 -13.30 4.34 -20.48
C GLY A 199 -12.49 3.31 -19.68
N TRP A 200 -13.17 2.69 -18.70
CA TRP A 200 -12.59 1.65 -17.84
C TRP A 200 -12.55 0.29 -18.52
N ARG A 201 -11.41 -0.42 -18.39
CA ARG A 201 -11.27 -1.80 -18.83
C ARG A 201 -10.77 -2.65 -17.68
N ILE A 202 -11.37 -3.85 -17.53
CA ILE A 202 -10.94 -4.87 -16.56
C ILE A 202 -10.18 -5.94 -17.32
N HIS A 203 -9.05 -6.37 -16.76
CA HIS A 203 -8.21 -7.43 -17.31
C HIS A 203 -7.50 -8.21 -16.19
N PHE A 204 -6.84 -9.31 -16.54
CA PHE A 204 -5.99 -10.05 -15.62
C PHE A 204 -4.53 -9.91 -16.06
N GLU A 205 -3.65 -9.71 -15.08
CA GLU A 205 -2.20 -9.71 -15.22
C GLU A 205 -1.64 -10.97 -14.57
N ILE A 206 -0.67 -11.63 -15.23
CA ILE A 206 -0.13 -12.94 -14.79
C ILE A 206 1.38 -12.84 -14.65
#